data_f279a51bb3737ec585af630c9c00910b
#
_entry.id   f279a51bb3737ec585af630c9c00910b
#
_cell.length_a   1.000
_cell.length_b   1.000
_cell.length_c   1.000
_cell.angle_alpha   90.00
_cell.angle_beta   90.00
_cell.angle_gamma   90.00
#
_symmetry.space_group_name_H-M   'P 1'
#
loop_
_entity.id
_entity.type
_entity.pdbx_description
1 polymer ?
#
loop_
_entity_poly.entity_id
_entity_poly.type
_entity_poly.pdbx_seq_one_letter_code
_entity_poly.pdbx_strand_id
1 'polypeptide(L)'
;MVTAASALGAIGGITANFALSFLVFNETGSTFASALTVAMSVIPGLLIPLLAAPLMDRLPRKPVLVMGDVVNAALYAAAGVYLHINEFSYIGYLLFSLVLSTMGAFDELAYSSMYPKLIPEGMEEKGYTVSGMLYPVLKVIMTPVAAILYKTLGVANILFVQSALSLLAAFTESRIRISETSRFEGQRPSVKMWFNDVKDAVSYLKREKGLMALFLYMATTNGVACGYNPLLVAFFSTTAGFTMKMYSFFTVAEFAGRTLGGTLNYNVKIPSKKKFGFAFAVYQLYEAMDMCLLWLPYPLMLINRGIAGFLGIQSATMREAAVQKYIPDEMRARINAFQTMMYTAFAAAFSLIVGALGELLPYATCITVCAGFAMLVCWCTVWARRDSLRKVYECAANGKDGEEREA
;
A
#
# COMPACT_ATOMS: atom_id res chain seq x y z
N MET A 1 13.79 -3.35 -19.75
CA MET A 1 13.64 -4.77 -19.40
C MET A 1 13.08 -4.93 -17.99
N VAL A 2 13.72 -4.41 -16.94
CA VAL A 2 13.20 -4.50 -15.55
C VAL A 2 11.79 -3.95 -15.41
N THR A 3 11.54 -2.73 -15.88
CA THR A 3 10.20 -2.12 -15.86
C THR A 3 9.15 -2.96 -16.59
N ALA A 4 9.54 -3.65 -17.67
CA ALA A 4 8.64 -4.55 -18.39
C ALA A 4 8.33 -5.82 -17.60
N ALA A 5 9.32 -6.43 -16.94
CA ALA A 5 9.11 -7.57 -16.04
C ALA A 5 8.20 -7.19 -14.86
N SER A 6 8.51 -6.07 -14.20
CA SER A 6 7.66 -5.55 -13.11
C SER A 6 6.23 -5.24 -13.57
N ALA A 7 6.05 -4.74 -14.81
CA ALA A 7 4.73 -4.51 -15.38
C ALA A 7 3.96 -5.82 -15.60
N LEU A 8 4.61 -6.86 -16.15
CA LEU A 8 4.00 -8.18 -16.34
C LEU A 8 3.55 -8.80 -15.02
N GLY A 9 4.43 -8.79 -14.01
CA GLY A 9 4.11 -9.26 -12.66
C GLY A 9 2.95 -8.48 -12.03
N ALA A 10 2.95 -7.15 -12.17
CA ALA A 10 1.90 -6.29 -11.64
C ALA A 10 0.54 -6.50 -12.33
N ILE A 11 0.50 -6.62 -13.66
CA ILE A 11 -0.73 -6.89 -14.43
C ILE A 11 -1.40 -8.16 -13.95
N GLY A 12 -0.64 -9.24 -13.91
CA GLY A 12 -1.18 -10.51 -13.48
C GLY A 12 -1.49 -10.56 -11.99
N GLY A 13 -0.62 -10.01 -11.13
CA GLY A 13 -0.80 -9.95 -9.68
C GLY A 13 -2.05 -9.16 -9.28
N ILE A 14 -2.31 -8.01 -9.89
CA ILE A 14 -3.51 -7.21 -9.64
C ILE A 14 -4.76 -8.01 -10.03
N THR A 15 -4.73 -8.67 -11.20
CA THR A 15 -5.84 -9.46 -11.70
C THR A 15 -6.13 -10.68 -10.83
N ALA A 16 -5.08 -11.42 -10.45
CA ALA A 16 -5.20 -12.59 -9.58
C ALA A 16 -5.68 -12.21 -8.17
N ASN A 17 -5.12 -11.17 -7.56
CA ASN A 17 -5.55 -10.68 -6.24
C ASN A 17 -7.01 -10.23 -6.24
N PHE A 18 -7.47 -9.55 -7.31
CA PHE A 18 -8.85 -9.18 -7.47
C PHE A 18 -9.75 -10.43 -7.50
N ALA A 19 -9.42 -11.39 -8.38
CA ALA A 19 -10.20 -12.62 -8.55
C ALA A 19 -10.24 -13.48 -7.26
N LEU A 20 -9.13 -13.60 -6.56
CA LEU A 20 -9.02 -14.35 -5.31
C LEU A 20 -9.77 -13.69 -4.15
N SER A 21 -9.73 -12.36 -4.04
CA SER A 21 -10.50 -11.61 -3.03
C SER A 21 -12.02 -11.85 -3.20
N PHE A 22 -12.45 -11.92 -4.45
CA PHE A 22 -13.83 -12.24 -4.80
C PHE A 22 -14.20 -13.68 -4.46
N LEU A 23 -13.34 -14.63 -4.83
CA LEU A 23 -13.54 -16.05 -4.56
C LEU A 23 -13.74 -16.28 -3.07
N VAL A 24 -12.84 -15.72 -2.23
CA VAL A 24 -12.93 -15.88 -0.77
C VAL A 24 -14.27 -15.40 -0.25
N PHE A 25 -14.71 -14.21 -0.63
CA PHE A 25 -15.97 -13.67 -0.15
C PHE A 25 -17.18 -14.47 -0.67
N ASN A 26 -17.18 -14.84 -1.95
CA ASN A 26 -18.28 -15.60 -2.54
C ASN A 26 -18.43 -17.00 -1.92
N GLU A 27 -17.31 -17.67 -1.62
CA GLU A 27 -17.33 -19.03 -1.05
C GLU A 27 -17.56 -19.06 0.46
N THR A 28 -17.06 -18.04 1.18
CA THR A 28 -17.17 -18.00 2.64
C THR A 28 -18.37 -17.19 3.14
N GLY A 29 -18.84 -16.22 2.35
CA GLY A 29 -19.86 -15.24 2.77
C GLY A 29 -19.38 -14.31 3.89
N SER A 30 -18.10 -14.38 4.28
CA SER A 30 -17.55 -13.74 5.48
C SER A 30 -16.57 -12.63 5.13
N THR A 31 -16.86 -11.43 5.62
CA THR A 31 -15.93 -10.28 5.55
C THR A 31 -14.72 -10.50 6.45
N PHE A 32 -14.89 -11.20 7.56
CA PHE A 32 -13.80 -11.57 8.47
C PHE A 32 -12.81 -12.53 7.80
N ALA A 33 -13.30 -13.53 7.06
CA ALA A 33 -12.44 -14.44 6.30
C ALA A 33 -11.60 -13.69 5.26
N SER A 34 -12.21 -12.76 4.53
CA SER A 34 -11.49 -11.89 3.58
C SER A 34 -10.45 -11.01 4.28
N ALA A 35 -10.80 -10.43 5.44
CA ALA A 35 -9.89 -9.61 6.24
C ALA A 35 -8.72 -10.42 6.83
N LEU A 36 -8.98 -11.66 7.27
CA LEU A 36 -7.93 -12.55 7.77
C LEU A 36 -6.91 -12.89 6.69
N THR A 37 -7.34 -13.07 5.44
CA THR A 37 -6.43 -13.26 4.30
C THR A 37 -5.49 -12.06 4.12
N VAL A 38 -6.04 -10.84 4.19
CA VAL A 38 -5.23 -9.61 4.11
C VAL A 38 -4.24 -9.55 5.28
N ALA A 39 -4.68 -9.81 6.50
CA ALA A 39 -3.81 -9.81 7.68
C ALA A 39 -2.69 -10.85 7.57
N MET A 40 -2.99 -12.05 7.09
CA MET A 40 -1.99 -13.12 6.86
C MET A 40 -0.96 -12.74 5.82
N SER A 41 -1.31 -11.97 4.79
CA SER A 41 -0.35 -11.50 3.78
C SER A 41 0.59 -10.41 4.30
N VAL A 42 0.19 -9.67 5.33
CA VAL A 42 1.01 -8.61 5.94
C VAL A 42 2.15 -9.17 6.81
N ILE A 43 1.93 -10.31 7.48
CA ILE A 43 2.92 -10.91 8.39
C ILE A 43 4.26 -11.19 7.70
N PRO A 44 4.33 -11.86 6.53
CA PRO A 44 5.58 -12.05 5.81
C PRO A 44 6.22 -10.73 5.38
N GLY A 45 5.44 -9.77 4.91
CA GLY A 45 5.93 -8.44 4.51
C GLY A 45 6.65 -7.69 5.63
N LEU A 46 6.30 -7.99 6.89
CA LEU A 46 6.96 -7.42 8.06
C LEU A 46 8.18 -8.24 8.50
N LEU A 47 8.04 -9.57 8.57
CA LEU A 47 9.05 -10.45 9.15
C LEU A 47 10.18 -10.77 8.17
N ILE A 48 9.89 -11.00 6.90
CA ILE A 48 10.88 -11.44 5.92
C ILE A 48 11.96 -10.38 5.67
N PRO A 49 11.68 -9.10 5.44
CA PRO A 49 12.73 -8.10 5.31
C PRO A 49 13.67 -8.07 6.52
N LEU A 50 13.12 -8.28 7.71
CA LEU A 50 13.88 -8.30 8.95
C LEU A 50 14.84 -9.48 9.06
N LEU A 51 14.33 -10.67 8.75
CA LEU A 51 15.06 -11.94 8.92
C LEU A 51 15.96 -12.24 7.71
N ALA A 52 15.50 -11.86 6.52
CA ALA A 52 16.16 -12.22 5.26
C ALA A 52 17.11 -11.15 4.73
N ALA A 53 17.07 -9.88 5.22
CA ALA A 53 18.01 -8.86 4.78
C ALA A 53 19.49 -9.31 4.87
N PRO A 54 19.97 -9.91 5.97
CA PRO A 54 21.34 -10.40 6.05
C PRO A 54 21.67 -11.55 5.10
N LEU A 55 20.64 -12.33 4.74
CA LEU A 55 20.76 -13.42 3.76
C LEU A 55 20.82 -12.86 2.33
N MET A 56 19.99 -11.87 2.03
CA MET A 56 19.92 -11.22 0.72
C MET A 56 21.21 -10.47 0.38
N ASP A 57 21.91 -9.95 1.36
CA ASP A 57 23.23 -9.32 1.14
C ASP A 57 24.30 -10.34 0.67
N ARG A 58 24.08 -11.62 0.92
CA ARG A 58 25.00 -12.72 0.54
C ARG A 58 24.60 -13.41 -0.76
N LEU A 59 23.33 -13.38 -1.10
CA LEU A 59 22.83 -14.07 -2.28
C LEU A 59 22.93 -13.18 -3.52
N PRO A 60 23.21 -13.73 -4.69
CA PRO A 60 23.10 -13.01 -5.93
C PRO A 60 21.62 -12.67 -6.17
N ARG A 61 21.32 -11.38 -6.30
CA ARG A 61 19.95 -10.83 -6.30
C ARG A 61 19.14 -11.23 -7.53
N LYS A 62 19.80 -11.26 -8.69
CA LYS A 62 19.16 -11.66 -9.96
C LYS A 62 18.63 -13.10 -9.92
N PRO A 63 19.41 -14.15 -9.52
CA PRO A 63 18.89 -15.50 -9.38
C PRO A 63 17.72 -15.59 -8.38
N VAL A 64 17.72 -14.80 -7.31
CA VAL A 64 16.62 -14.78 -6.34
C VAL A 64 15.33 -14.28 -6.98
N LEU A 65 15.36 -13.17 -7.73
CA LEU A 65 14.21 -12.65 -8.46
C LEU A 65 13.68 -13.67 -9.48
N VAL A 66 14.55 -14.17 -10.34
CA VAL A 66 14.15 -15.14 -11.37
C VAL A 66 13.57 -16.42 -10.76
N MET A 67 14.18 -16.92 -9.67
CA MET A 67 13.67 -18.10 -8.96
C MET A 67 12.33 -17.78 -8.26
N GLY A 68 12.19 -16.59 -7.69
CA GLY A 68 10.94 -16.11 -7.09
C GLY A 68 9.79 -16.13 -8.08
N ASP A 69 9.99 -15.56 -9.27
CA ASP A 69 8.99 -15.56 -10.34
C ASP A 69 8.65 -16.98 -10.84
N VAL A 70 9.64 -17.87 -10.94
CA VAL A 70 9.40 -19.29 -11.34
C VAL A 70 8.60 -20.00 -10.25
N VAL A 71 8.92 -19.81 -8.97
CA VAL A 71 8.17 -20.39 -7.85
C VAL A 71 6.75 -19.82 -7.81
N ASN A 72 6.58 -18.52 -8.00
CA ASN A 72 5.27 -17.88 -8.08
C ASN A 72 4.45 -18.46 -9.22
N ALA A 73 5.05 -18.66 -10.40
CA ALA A 73 4.38 -19.28 -11.54
C ALA A 73 3.91 -20.71 -11.23
N ALA A 74 4.75 -21.51 -10.58
CA ALA A 74 4.40 -22.86 -10.16
C ALA A 74 3.27 -22.88 -9.12
N LEU A 75 3.31 -21.98 -8.15
CA LEU A 75 2.26 -21.84 -7.14
C LEU A 75 0.91 -21.44 -7.75
N TYR A 76 0.90 -20.46 -8.65
CA TYR A 76 -0.33 -20.06 -9.35
C TYR A 76 -0.88 -21.16 -10.27
N ALA A 77 0.01 -21.88 -10.97
CA ALA A 77 -0.40 -23.04 -11.77
C ALA A 77 -1.02 -24.13 -10.88
N ALA A 78 -0.38 -24.48 -9.77
CA ALA A 78 -0.88 -25.47 -8.83
C ALA A 78 -2.24 -25.07 -8.24
N ALA A 79 -2.40 -23.81 -7.86
CA ALA A 79 -3.67 -23.28 -7.37
C ALA A 79 -4.75 -23.28 -8.45
N GLY A 80 -4.40 -22.96 -9.71
CA GLY A 80 -5.32 -23.06 -10.85
C GLY A 80 -5.79 -24.48 -11.13
N VAL A 81 -4.87 -25.46 -11.10
CA VAL A 81 -5.19 -26.89 -11.22
C VAL A 81 -6.08 -27.35 -10.06
N TYR A 82 -5.73 -26.96 -8.83
CA TYR A 82 -6.52 -27.30 -7.64
C TYR A 82 -7.96 -26.82 -7.75
N LEU A 83 -8.18 -25.55 -8.10
CA LEU A 83 -9.51 -24.97 -8.26
C LEU A 83 -10.29 -25.49 -9.45
N HIS A 84 -9.61 -26.15 -10.41
CA HIS A 84 -10.27 -26.80 -11.56
C HIS A 84 -10.78 -28.20 -11.23
N ILE A 85 -10.13 -28.89 -10.29
CA ILE A 85 -10.41 -30.29 -9.95
C ILE A 85 -11.21 -30.41 -8.64
N ASN A 86 -10.95 -29.51 -7.69
CA ASN A 86 -11.52 -29.58 -6.35
C ASN A 86 -12.36 -28.35 -6.03
N GLU A 87 -13.22 -28.49 -5.03
CA GLU A 87 -13.93 -27.36 -4.42
C GLU A 87 -12.98 -26.43 -3.67
N PHE A 88 -13.40 -25.19 -3.46
CA PHE A 88 -12.61 -24.19 -2.76
C PHE A 88 -12.38 -24.61 -1.30
N SER A 89 -11.12 -24.56 -0.86
CA SER A 89 -10.72 -24.75 0.53
C SER A 89 -10.16 -23.45 1.11
N TYR A 90 -10.85 -22.87 2.07
CA TYR A 90 -10.39 -21.63 2.70
C TYR A 90 -9.05 -21.77 3.42
N ILE A 91 -8.83 -22.90 4.12
CA ILE A 91 -7.54 -23.16 4.79
C ILE A 91 -6.43 -23.32 3.76
N GLY A 92 -6.68 -24.07 2.67
CA GLY A 92 -5.74 -24.19 1.55
C GLY A 92 -5.39 -22.82 0.96
N TYR A 93 -6.38 -21.95 0.81
CA TYR A 93 -6.17 -20.59 0.31
C TYR A 93 -5.36 -19.71 1.29
N LEU A 94 -5.59 -19.80 2.59
CA LEU A 94 -4.79 -19.08 3.60
C LEU A 94 -3.31 -19.49 3.53
N LEU A 95 -3.03 -20.79 3.44
CA LEU A 95 -1.66 -21.31 3.31
C LEU A 95 -1.03 -20.84 1.99
N PHE A 96 -1.76 -20.92 0.89
CA PHE A 96 -1.32 -20.41 -0.40
C PHE A 96 -1.00 -18.90 -0.36
N SER A 97 -1.87 -18.09 0.24
CA SER A 97 -1.68 -16.65 0.41
C SER A 97 -0.44 -16.34 1.28
N LEU A 98 -0.22 -17.11 2.35
CA LEU A 98 0.95 -16.96 3.22
C LEU A 98 2.25 -17.25 2.46
N VAL A 99 2.28 -18.34 1.67
CA VAL A 99 3.45 -18.70 0.86
C VAL A 99 3.72 -17.66 -0.22
N LEU A 100 2.69 -17.22 -0.95
CA LEU A 100 2.82 -16.16 -1.95
C LEU A 100 3.34 -14.86 -1.36
N SER A 101 2.81 -14.44 -0.21
CA SER A 101 3.24 -13.20 0.46
C SER A 101 4.67 -13.31 0.97
N THR A 102 5.09 -14.52 1.38
CA THR A 102 6.48 -14.80 1.76
C THR A 102 7.41 -14.64 0.55
N MET A 103 7.06 -15.23 -0.59
CA MET A 103 7.84 -15.08 -1.82
C MET A 103 7.88 -13.62 -2.29
N GLY A 104 6.73 -12.94 -2.28
CA GLY A 104 6.65 -11.52 -2.63
C GLY A 104 7.52 -10.61 -1.75
N ALA A 105 7.65 -10.92 -0.45
CA ALA A 105 8.54 -10.17 0.44
C ALA A 105 10.03 -10.39 0.11
N PHE A 106 10.43 -11.59 -0.32
CA PHE A 106 11.77 -11.85 -0.83
C PHE A 106 12.02 -11.13 -2.16
N ASP A 107 11.06 -11.16 -3.07
CA ASP A 107 11.14 -10.49 -4.38
C ASP A 107 11.28 -8.98 -4.22
N GLU A 108 10.48 -8.35 -3.34
CA GLU A 108 10.56 -6.93 -3.04
C GLU A 108 11.93 -6.54 -2.46
N LEU A 109 12.46 -7.35 -1.56
CA LEU A 109 13.77 -7.12 -0.96
C LEU A 109 14.90 -7.24 -2.00
N ALA A 110 14.82 -8.24 -2.88
CA ALA A 110 15.78 -8.43 -3.97
C ALA A 110 15.68 -7.30 -5.01
N TYR A 111 14.45 -6.93 -5.40
CA TYR A 111 14.17 -5.84 -6.34
C TYR A 111 14.67 -4.50 -5.82
N SER A 112 14.29 -4.12 -4.60
CA SER A 112 14.68 -2.84 -4.00
C SER A 112 16.20 -2.68 -3.88
N SER A 113 16.90 -3.79 -3.64
CA SER A 113 18.37 -3.81 -3.57
C SER A 113 19.06 -3.78 -4.94
N MET A 114 18.40 -4.27 -6.00
CA MET A 114 18.94 -4.36 -7.36
C MET A 114 18.61 -3.12 -8.19
N TYR A 115 17.41 -2.57 -8.00
CA TYR A 115 16.86 -1.49 -8.83
C TYR A 115 17.76 -0.24 -8.95
N PRO A 116 18.39 0.27 -7.88
CA PRO A 116 19.29 1.43 -7.97
C PRO A 116 20.45 1.22 -8.93
N LYS A 117 20.94 -0.03 -9.05
CA LYS A 117 22.07 -0.38 -9.92
C LYS A 117 21.70 -0.47 -11.41
N LEU A 118 20.41 -0.48 -11.71
CA LEU A 118 19.85 -0.59 -13.06
C LEU A 118 19.51 0.77 -13.67
N ILE A 119 19.47 1.80 -12.83
CA ILE A 119 19.20 3.17 -13.28
C ILE A 119 20.53 3.78 -13.76
N PRO A 120 20.59 4.33 -14.99
CA PRO A 120 21.76 5.06 -15.45
C PRO A 120 22.07 6.25 -14.55
N GLU A 121 23.36 6.54 -14.36
CA GLU A 121 23.82 7.70 -13.59
C GLU A 121 23.19 9.00 -14.11
N GLY A 122 22.70 9.84 -13.19
CA GLY A 122 22.01 11.09 -13.51
C GLY A 122 20.54 10.93 -13.93
N MET A 123 19.98 9.71 -13.92
CA MET A 123 18.57 9.44 -14.21
C MET A 123 17.80 8.84 -13.02
N GLU A 124 18.39 8.91 -11.82
CA GLU A 124 17.86 8.27 -10.60
C GLU A 124 16.43 8.74 -10.30
N GLU A 125 16.21 10.05 -10.35
CA GLU A 125 14.88 10.64 -10.07
C GLU A 125 13.83 10.15 -11.07
N LYS A 126 14.17 10.07 -12.35
CA LYS A 126 13.28 9.57 -13.40
C LYS A 126 13.01 8.09 -13.23
N GLY A 127 14.03 7.30 -12.90
CA GLY A 127 13.90 5.87 -12.64
C GLY A 127 12.92 5.58 -11.49
N TYR A 128 13.13 6.22 -10.34
CA TYR A 128 12.24 6.07 -9.19
C TYR A 128 10.82 6.59 -9.45
N THR A 129 10.67 7.67 -10.22
CA THR A 129 9.36 8.17 -10.62
C THR A 129 8.61 7.14 -11.45
N VAL A 130 9.25 6.54 -12.46
CA VAL A 130 8.63 5.50 -13.31
C VAL A 130 8.25 4.27 -12.48
N SER A 131 9.15 3.80 -11.62
CA SER A 131 8.87 2.65 -10.74
C SER A 131 7.72 2.93 -9.78
N GLY A 132 7.70 4.09 -9.15
CA GLY A 132 6.66 4.48 -8.20
C GLY A 132 5.28 4.70 -8.84
N MET A 133 5.23 5.08 -10.12
CA MET A 133 3.96 5.27 -10.85
C MET A 133 3.44 3.99 -11.50
N LEU A 134 4.30 2.99 -11.74
CA LEU A 134 3.95 1.80 -12.51
C LEU A 134 2.76 1.04 -11.88
N TYR A 135 2.89 0.64 -10.61
CA TYR A 135 1.85 -0.14 -9.94
C TYR A 135 0.53 0.63 -9.77
N PRO A 136 0.50 1.90 -9.31
CA PRO A 136 -0.74 2.68 -9.24
C PRO A 136 -1.45 2.82 -10.58
N VAL A 137 -0.73 3.11 -11.66
CA VAL A 137 -1.31 3.24 -13.01
C VAL A 137 -1.88 1.92 -13.49
N LEU A 138 -1.11 0.83 -13.36
CA LEU A 138 -1.58 -0.50 -13.74
C LEU A 138 -2.79 -0.95 -12.92
N LYS A 139 -2.80 -0.68 -11.62
CA LYS A 139 -3.94 -1.02 -10.74
C LYS A 139 -5.24 -0.40 -11.24
N VAL A 140 -5.19 0.84 -11.68
CA VAL A 140 -6.38 1.55 -12.22
C VAL A 140 -6.88 0.92 -13.49
N ILE A 141 -5.97 0.61 -14.42
CA ILE A 141 -6.33 0.02 -15.72
C ILE A 141 -6.79 -1.42 -15.52
N MET A 142 -6.06 -2.19 -14.71
CA MET A 142 -6.31 -3.62 -14.56
C MET A 142 -7.48 -3.96 -13.66
N THR A 143 -7.90 -3.09 -12.72
CA THR A 143 -9.05 -3.38 -11.85
C THR A 143 -10.35 -3.58 -12.64
N PRO A 144 -10.77 -2.70 -13.58
CA PRO A 144 -11.92 -2.96 -14.45
C PRO A 144 -11.73 -4.18 -15.37
N VAL A 145 -10.53 -4.37 -15.89
CA VAL A 145 -10.19 -5.53 -16.74
C VAL A 145 -10.32 -6.82 -15.94
N ALA A 146 -9.81 -6.86 -14.71
CA ALA A 146 -9.92 -8.00 -13.82
C ALA A 146 -11.38 -8.38 -13.51
N ALA A 147 -12.26 -7.38 -13.32
CA ALA A 147 -13.69 -7.61 -13.13
C ALA A 147 -14.36 -8.27 -14.34
N ILE A 148 -13.95 -7.89 -15.55
CA ILE A 148 -14.42 -8.51 -16.80
C ILE A 148 -13.88 -9.93 -16.92
N LEU A 149 -12.57 -10.10 -16.72
CA LEU A 149 -11.90 -11.40 -16.80
C LEU A 149 -12.45 -12.40 -15.77
N TYR A 150 -12.75 -11.93 -14.56
CA TYR A 150 -13.37 -12.78 -13.54
C TYR A 150 -14.69 -13.40 -14.01
N LYS A 151 -15.54 -12.62 -14.70
CA LYS A 151 -16.82 -13.11 -15.23
C LYS A 151 -16.68 -14.01 -16.46
N THR A 152 -15.67 -13.78 -17.29
CA THR A 152 -15.53 -14.46 -18.59
C THR A 152 -14.66 -15.70 -18.52
N LEU A 153 -13.57 -15.65 -17.77
CA LEU A 153 -12.59 -16.72 -17.68
C LEU A 153 -12.74 -17.57 -16.41
N GLY A 154 -13.28 -17.00 -15.33
CA GLY A 154 -13.27 -17.64 -14.02
C GLY A 154 -11.89 -17.61 -13.33
N VAL A 155 -11.89 -17.91 -12.02
CA VAL A 155 -10.69 -17.75 -11.18
C VAL A 155 -9.55 -18.67 -11.62
N ALA A 156 -9.82 -19.95 -11.84
CA ALA A 156 -8.78 -20.94 -12.21
C ALA A 156 -7.99 -20.51 -13.46
N ASN A 157 -8.68 -20.05 -14.51
CA ASN A 157 -8.03 -19.60 -15.74
C ASN A 157 -7.23 -18.29 -15.52
N ILE A 158 -7.70 -17.39 -14.68
CA ILE A 158 -6.93 -16.19 -14.29
C ILE A 158 -5.62 -16.59 -13.61
N LEU A 159 -5.61 -17.60 -12.75
CA LEU A 159 -4.39 -18.09 -12.12
C LEU A 159 -3.42 -18.70 -13.12
N PHE A 160 -3.91 -19.41 -14.16
CA PHE A 160 -3.05 -19.88 -15.25
C PHE A 160 -2.45 -18.73 -16.07
N VAL A 161 -3.24 -17.68 -16.35
CA VAL A 161 -2.72 -16.47 -17.01
C VAL A 161 -1.65 -15.80 -16.15
N GLN A 162 -1.87 -15.69 -14.85
CA GLN A 162 -0.87 -15.15 -13.91
C GLN A 162 0.40 -15.99 -13.90
N SER A 163 0.28 -17.31 -13.86
CA SER A 163 1.42 -18.23 -13.97
C SER A 163 2.24 -17.98 -15.24
N ALA A 164 1.57 -17.84 -16.38
CA ALA A 164 2.24 -17.54 -17.65
C ALA A 164 2.94 -16.18 -17.64
N LEU A 165 2.31 -15.15 -17.06
CA LEU A 165 2.91 -13.81 -16.92
C LEU A 165 4.13 -13.81 -15.99
N SER A 166 4.10 -14.58 -14.89
CA SER A 166 5.26 -14.76 -14.00
C SER A 166 6.41 -15.45 -14.72
N LEU A 167 6.15 -16.47 -15.56
CA LEU A 167 7.19 -17.10 -16.39
C LEU A 167 7.79 -16.13 -17.40
N LEU A 168 6.96 -15.27 -18.00
CA LEU A 168 7.43 -14.23 -18.93
C LEU A 168 8.26 -13.18 -18.20
N ALA A 169 7.89 -12.81 -16.97
CA ALA A 169 8.69 -11.93 -16.12
C ALA A 169 10.03 -12.55 -15.79
N ALA A 170 10.06 -13.81 -15.30
CA ALA A 170 11.29 -14.57 -15.06
C ALA A 170 12.21 -14.64 -16.29
N PHE A 171 11.64 -14.92 -17.47
CA PHE A 171 12.39 -14.94 -18.72
C PHE A 171 12.99 -13.56 -19.04
N THR A 172 12.21 -12.49 -18.88
CA THR A 172 12.66 -11.12 -19.12
C THR A 172 13.78 -10.73 -18.15
N GLU A 173 13.64 -11.08 -16.87
CA GLU A 173 14.63 -10.82 -15.83
C GLU A 173 15.92 -11.62 -16.03
N SER A 174 15.81 -12.87 -16.51
CA SER A 174 16.98 -13.69 -16.84
C SER A 174 17.90 -13.06 -17.88
N ARG A 175 17.36 -12.18 -18.74
CA ARG A 175 18.12 -11.46 -19.80
C ARG A 175 18.81 -10.19 -19.29
N ILE A 176 18.54 -9.74 -18.06
CA ILE A 176 19.16 -8.56 -17.49
C ILE A 176 20.63 -8.87 -17.23
N ARG A 177 21.53 -8.02 -17.75
CA ARG A 177 22.98 -8.10 -17.50
C ARG A 177 23.34 -7.15 -16.37
N ILE A 178 23.74 -7.68 -15.23
CA ILE A 178 24.24 -6.90 -14.08
C ILE A 178 25.54 -7.54 -13.65
N SER A 179 26.57 -6.71 -13.43
CA SER A 179 27.77 -7.12 -12.72
C SER A 179 27.48 -7.06 -11.21
N GLU A 180 27.13 -8.21 -10.63
CA GLU A 180 26.95 -8.32 -9.19
C GLU A 180 28.31 -8.51 -8.53
N THR A 181 28.91 -7.45 -8.04
CA THR A 181 29.99 -7.55 -7.06
C THR A 181 29.37 -7.72 -5.69
N SER A 182 29.48 -8.90 -5.12
CA SER A 182 29.14 -9.14 -3.71
C SER A 182 30.18 -8.37 -2.86
N ARG A 183 29.87 -7.14 -2.48
CA ARG A 183 30.68 -6.39 -1.52
C ARG A 183 30.16 -6.64 -0.12
N PHE A 184 30.86 -7.50 0.58
CA PHE A 184 30.88 -7.53 2.04
C PHE A 184 31.86 -6.47 2.56
N GLU A 185 31.43 -5.23 2.70
CA GLU A 185 32.10 -4.23 3.50
C GLU A 185 31.07 -3.49 4.33
N GLY A 186 30.89 -3.90 5.58
CA GLY A 186 30.01 -3.23 6.53
C GLY A 186 29.56 -4.19 7.64
N GLN A 187 29.23 -3.65 8.79
CA GLN A 187 28.74 -4.41 9.94
C GLN A 187 27.55 -5.29 9.56
N ARG A 188 27.60 -6.55 9.95
CA ARG A 188 26.52 -7.53 9.68
C ARG A 188 25.21 -7.02 10.30
N PRO A 189 24.13 -6.79 9.51
CA PRO A 189 22.83 -6.48 10.09
C PRO A 189 22.47 -7.58 11.07
N SER A 190 22.16 -7.20 12.29
CA SER A 190 21.81 -8.12 13.37
C SER A 190 20.41 -7.77 13.84
N VAL A 191 19.61 -8.78 14.22
CA VAL A 191 18.30 -8.56 14.85
C VAL A 191 18.42 -7.62 16.05
N LYS A 192 19.53 -7.70 16.81
CA LYS A 192 19.82 -6.78 17.92
C LYS A 192 20.00 -5.33 17.45
N MET A 193 20.64 -5.14 16.31
CA MET A 193 20.85 -3.81 15.73
C MET A 193 19.49 -3.20 15.31
N TRP A 194 18.62 -3.98 14.69
CA TRP A 194 17.27 -3.57 14.37
C TRP A 194 16.44 -3.19 15.61
N PHE A 195 16.45 -4.01 16.66
CA PHE A 195 15.77 -3.65 17.92
C PHE A 195 16.31 -2.35 18.52
N ASN A 196 17.61 -2.10 18.44
CA ASN A 196 18.18 -0.83 18.86
C ASN A 196 17.72 0.33 18.00
N ASP A 197 17.68 0.18 16.67
CA ASP A 197 17.20 1.19 15.74
C ASP A 197 15.72 1.54 15.97
N VAL A 198 14.88 0.52 16.21
CA VAL A 198 13.46 0.72 16.60
C VAL A 198 13.37 1.45 17.95
N LYS A 199 14.17 1.06 18.94
CA LYS A 199 14.21 1.70 20.25
C LYS A 199 14.63 3.17 20.16
N ASP A 200 15.63 3.46 19.33
CA ASP A 200 16.09 4.84 19.11
C ASP A 200 15.04 5.67 18.41
N ALA A 201 14.38 5.12 17.37
CA ALA A 201 13.25 5.78 16.70
C ALA A 201 12.10 6.07 17.67
N VAL A 202 11.70 5.10 18.49
CA VAL A 202 10.65 5.27 19.51
C VAL A 202 11.07 6.32 20.55
N SER A 203 12.33 6.31 20.99
CA SER A 203 12.84 7.30 21.95
C SER A 203 12.83 8.72 21.39
N TYR A 204 13.21 8.87 20.11
CA TYR A 204 13.12 10.14 19.41
C TYR A 204 11.66 10.61 19.28
N LEU A 205 10.76 9.73 18.80
CA LEU A 205 9.34 10.05 18.61
C LEU A 205 8.61 10.36 19.92
N LYS A 206 9.02 9.77 21.06
CA LYS A 206 8.49 10.14 22.37
C LYS A 206 8.82 11.58 22.76
N ARG A 207 9.95 12.13 22.31
CA ARG A 207 10.32 13.53 22.49
C ARG A 207 9.58 14.42 21.50
N GLU A 208 9.44 13.98 20.25
CA GLU A 208 8.75 14.65 19.16
C GLU A 208 7.24 14.31 19.15
N LYS A 209 6.52 14.79 20.17
CA LYS A 209 5.10 14.45 20.41
C LYS A 209 4.18 14.78 19.22
N GLY A 210 4.51 15.80 18.42
CA GLY A 210 3.76 16.16 17.23
C GLY A 210 3.90 15.10 16.14
N LEU A 211 5.13 14.66 15.85
CA LEU A 211 5.42 13.66 14.83
C LEU A 211 4.81 12.31 15.18
N MET A 212 4.91 11.89 16.46
CA MET A 212 4.27 10.67 16.96
C MET A 212 2.75 10.71 16.80
N ALA A 213 2.12 11.85 17.14
CA ALA A 213 0.68 12.03 17.00
C ALA A 213 0.23 11.92 15.53
N LEU A 214 1.02 12.50 14.62
CA LEU A 214 0.76 12.41 13.19
C LEU A 214 0.87 10.96 12.69
N PHE A 215 1.92 10.24 13.07
CA PHE A 215 2.12 8.85 12.68
C PHE A 215 1.03 7.94 13.23
N LEU A 216 0.61 8.13 14.46
CA LEU A 216 -0.47 7.36 15.07
C LEU A 216 -1.80 7.58 14.32
N TYR A 217 -2.15 8.84 14.02
CA TYR A 217 -3.34 9.12 13.22
C TYR A 217 -3.25 8.50 11.82
N MET A 218 -2.12 8.68 11.13
CA MET A 218 -1.93 8.13 9.79
C MET A 218 -1.95 6.59 9.77
N ALA A 219 -1.39 5.94 10.78
CA ALA A 219 -1.47 4.49 10.93
C ALA A 219 -2.92 4.03 11.14
N THR A 220 -3.68 4.76 11.97
CA THR A 220 -5.09 4.45 12.24
C THR A 220 -5.94 4.60 10.98
N THR A 221 -5.89 5.74 10.30
CA THR A 221 -6.71 5.97 9.10
C THR A 221 -6.30 5.04 7.95
N ASN A 222 -5.00 4.80 7.75
CA ASN A 222 -4.54 3.80 6.78
C ASN A 222 -5.01 2.38 7.12
N GLY A 223 -4.93 2.00 8.40
CA GLY A 223 -5.40 0.70 8.87
C GLY A 223 -6.90 0.51 8.65
N VAL A 224 -7.70 1.50 9.02
CA VAL A 224 -9.15 1.52 8.82
C VAL A 224 -9.49 1.42 7.32
N ALA A 225 -8.79 2.19 6.48
CA ALA A 225 -8.96 2.15 5.02
C ALA A 225 -8.62 0.77 4.42
N CYS A 226 -7.59 0.09 4.94
CA CYS A 226 -7.29 -1.30 4.54
C CYS A 226 -8.44 -2.25 4.87
N GLY A 227 -9.10 -2.06 6.02
CA GLY A 227 -10.28 -2.83 6.43
C GLY A 227 -11.51 -2.58 5.57
N TYR A 228 -11.63 -1.42 4.89
CA TYR A 228 -12.77 -1.13 4.02
C TYR A 228 -12.80 -2.00 2.76
N ASN A 229 -11.66 -2.46 2.26
CA ASN A 229 -11.63 -3.22 0.99
C ASN A 229 -12.55 -4.45 1.01
N PRO A 230 -12.50 -5.38 1.99
CA PRO A 230 -13.43 -6.49 2.07
C PRO A 230 -14.89 -6.05 2.16
N LEU A 231 -15.20 -5.00 2.93
CA LEU A 231 -16.54 -4.49 3.10
C LEU A 231 -17.11 -3.89 1.82
N LEU A 232 -16.29 -3.14 1.07
CA LEU A 232 -16.69 -2.56 -0.21
C LEU A 232 -16.94 -3.65 -1.25
N VAL A 233 -16.08 -4.68 -1.30
CA VAL A 233 -16.30 -5.85 -2.15
C VAL A 233 -17.62 -6.52 -1.79
N ALA A 234 -17.86 -6.76 -0.51
CA ALA A 234 -19.09 -7.36 -0.01
C ALA A 234 -20.32 -6.50 -0.37
N PHE A 235 -20.27 -5.19 -0.10
CA PHE A 235 -21.36 -4.26 -0.40
C PHE A 235 -21.73 -4.28 -1.89
N PHE A 236 -20.75 -4.14 -2.80
CA PHE A 236 -21.01 -4.13 -4.24
C PHE A 236 -21.40 -5.50 -4.80
N SER A 237 -21.13 -6.60 -4.08
CA SER A 237 -21.51 -7.96 -4.48
C SER A 237 -22.91 -8.34 -4.02
N THR A 238 -23.33 -7.89 -2.84
CA THR A 238 -24.56 -8.38 -2.17
C THR A 238 -25.72 -7.39 -2.18
N THR A 239 -25.42 -6.09 -2.33
CA THR A 239 -26.47 -5.06 -2.30
C THR A 239 -27.22 -4.99 -3.64
N ALA A 240 -28.55 -5.07 -3.59
CA ALA A 240 -29.39 -4.98 -4.78
C ALA A 240 -29.15 -3.68 -5.53
N GLY A 241 -29.02 -3.76 -6.85
CA GLY A 241 -28.75 -2.61 -7.73
C GLY A 241 -27.28 -2.24 -7.87
N PHE A 242 -26.35 -2.89 -7.13
CA PHE A 242 -24.92 -2.72 -7.27
C PHE A 242 -24.28 -3.89 -7.98
N THR A 243 -23.14 -3.65 -8.61
CA THR A 243 -22.36 -4.67 -9.33
C THR A 243 -20.87 -4.44 -9.15
N MET A 244 -20.08 -5.46 -9.40
CA MET A 244 -18.63 -5.35 -9.34
C MET A 244 -18.02 -4.46 -10.43
N LYS A 245 -18.72 -4.33 -11.56
CA LYS A 245 -18.35 -3.34 -12.57
C LYS A 245 -18.46 -1.91 -11.98
N MET A 246 -19.48 -1.67 -11.16
CA MET A 246 -19.63 -0.38 -10.45
C MET A 246 -18.52 -0.16 -9.42
N TYR A 247 -18.08 -1.20 -8.70
CA TYR A 247 -16.91 -1.13 -7.83
C TYR A 247 -15.64 -0.75 -8.59
N SER A 248 -15.44 -1.30 -9.77
CA SER A 248 -14.28 -0.95 -10.61
C SER A 248 -14.29 0.53 -11.00
N PHE A 249 -15.42 1.08 -11.41
CA PHE A 249 -15.54 2.52 -11.70
C PHE A 249 -15.38 3.40 -10.46
N PHE A 250 -15.78 2.91 -9.31
CA PHE A 250 -15.55 3.56 -8.03
C PHE A 250 -14.05 3.74 -7.74
N THR A 251 -13.24 2.71 -7.96
CA THR A 251 -11.77 2.80 -7.81
C THR A 251 -11.12 3.70 -8.87
N VAL A 252 -11.64 3.68 -10.10
CA VAL A 252 -11.18 4.58 -11.18
C VAL A 252 -11.48 6.04 -10.86
N ALA A 253 -12.65 6.34 -10.28
CA ALA A 253 -13.00 7.71 -9.88
C ALA A 253 -12.02 8.27 -8.81
N GLU A 254 -11.65 7.45 -7.82
CA GLU A 254 -10.65 7.83 -6.81
C GLU A 254 -9.30 8.14 -7.44
N PHE A 255 -8.86 7.29 -8.37
CA PHE A 255 -7.59 7.53 -9.05
C PHE A 255 -7.61 8.75 -9.95
N ALA A 256 -8.67 8.97 -10.71
CA ALA A 256 -8.83 10.18 -11.52
C ALA A 256 -8.71 11.43 -10.63
N GLY A 257 -9.35 11.41 -9.46
CA GLY A 257 -9.20 12.46 -8.45
C GLY A 257 -7.76 12.64 -8.00
N ARG A 258 -7.05 11.54 -7.66
CA ARG A 258 -5.62 11.57 -7.25
C ARG A 258 -4.73 12.14 -8.36
N THR A 259 -4.97 11.75 -9.59
CA THR A 259 -4.20 12.26 -10.75
C THR A 259 -4.41 13.74 -10.95
N LEU A 260 -5.66 14.21 -10.93
CA LEU A 260 -5.99 15.64 -11.04
C LEU A 260 -5.43 16.44 -9.86
N GLY A 261 -5.52 15.91 -8.64
CA GLY A 261 -4.98 16.55 -7.45
C GLY A 261 -3.45 16.65 -7.49
N GLY A 262 -2.78 15.59 -7.94
CA GLY A 262 -1.31 15.56 -8.09
C GLY A 262 -0.80 16.57 -9.12
N THR A 263 -1.45 16.67 -10.29
CA THR A 263 -1.07 17.64 -11.33
C THR A 263 -1.29 19.09 -10.89
N LEU A 264 -2.38 19.38 -10.17
CA LEU A 264 -2.64 20.71 -9.64
C LEU A 264 -1.69 21.11 -8.50
N ASN A 265 -1.26 20.15 -7.69
CA ASN A 265 -0.33 20.41 -6.59
C ASN A 265 1.03 20.94 -7.08
N TYR A 266 1.43 20.59 -8.30
CA TYR A 266 2.65 21.12 -8.93
C TYR A 266 2.59 22.65 -9.14
N ASN A 267 1.38 23.20 -9.36
CA ASN A 267 1.17 24.62 -9.70
C ASN A 267 0.72 25.48 -8.51
N VAL A 268 0.19 24.88 -7.44
CA VAL A 268 -0.39 25.60 -6.30
C VAL A 268 0.47 25.45 -5.06
N LYS A 269 1.16 26.52 -4.68
CA LYS A 269 1.96 26.58 -3.45
C LYS A 269 1.10 27.08 -2.29
N ILE A 270 0.88 26.23 -1.28
CA ILE A 270 0.17 26.60 -0.06
C ILE A 270 1.15 27.33 0.89
N PRO A 271 0.84 28.55 1.36
CA PRO A 271 1.69 29.27 2.31
C PRO A 271 1.95 28.45 3.59
N SER A 272 3.17 28.47 4.10
CA SER A 272 3.63 27.60 5.20
C SER A 272 2.76 27.70 6.45
N LYS A 273 2.37 28.92 6.84
CA LYS A 273 1.50 29.19 7.99
C LYS A 273 0.10 28.56 7.85
N LYS A 274 -0.36 28.28 6.62
CA LYS A 274 -1.67 27.69 6.34
C LYS A 274 -1.63 26.18 6.12
N LYS A 275 -0.44 25.57 5.98
CA LYS A 275 -0.28 24.13 5.67
C LYS A 275 -0.93 23.23 6.71
N PHE A 276 -0.70 23.48 7.99
CA PHE A 276 -1.31 22.68 9.06
C PHE A 276 -2.84 22.78 9.03
N GLY A 277 -3.39 24.01 8.94
CA GLY A 277 -4.85 24.19 8.88
C GLY A 277 -5.49 23.53 7.67
N PHE A 278 -4.85 23.60 6.50
CA PHE A 278 -5.29 22.90 5.29
C PHE A 278 -5.24 21.38 5.48
N ALA A 279 -4.12 20.83 5.97
CA ALA A 279 -3.99 19.40 6.21
C ALA A 279 -5.05 18.89 7.18
N PHE A 280 -5.26 19.57 8.30
CA PHE A 280 -6.27 19.22 9.29
C PHE A 280 -7.70 19.27 8.70
N ALA A 281 -8.03 20.30 7.92
CA ALA A 281 -9.32 20.41 7.25
C ALA A 281 -9.54 19.24 6.26
N VAL A 282 -8.50 18.87 5.49
CA VAL A 282 -8.56 17.74 4.58
C VAL A 282 -8.77 16.43 5.35
N TYR A 283 -8.10 16.22 6.49
CA TYR A 283 -8.29 15.02 7.32
C TYR A 283 -9.75 14.91 7.79
N GLN A 284 -10.33 16.00 8.30
CA GLN A 284 -11.72 16.00 8.74
C GLN A 284 -12.70 15.76 7.59
N LEU A 285 -12.46 16.40 6.45
CA LEU A 285 -13.31 16.26 5.27
C LEU A 285 -13.24 14.85 4.71
N TYR A 286 -12.05 14.24 4.69
CA TYR A 286 -11.84 12.87 4.20
C TYR A 286 -12.64 11.86 5.05
N GLU A 287 -12.51 11.93 6.38
CA GLU A 287 -13.26 11.05 7.29
C GLU A 287 -14.77 11.30 7.21
N ALA A 288 -15.21 12.55 7.10
CA ALA A 288 -16.62 12.87 6.90
C ALA A 288 -17.17 12.31 5.57
N MET A 289 -16.37 12.36 4.52
CA MET A 289 -16.73 11.78 3.22
C MET A 289 -16.83 10.26 3.29
N ASP A 290 -15.96 9.59 4.06
CA ASP A 290 -16.04 8.15 4.29
C ASP A 290 -17.27 7.78 5.13
N MET A 291 -17.62 8.58 6.16
CA MET A 291 -18.84 8.37 6.94
C MET A 291 -20.12 8.35 6.10
N CYS A 292 -20.18 9.20 5.08
CA CYS A 292 -21.35 9.32 4.21
C CYS A 292 -21.32 8.37 3.02
N LEU A 293 -20.20 7.72 2.72
CA LEU A 293 -19.90 7.05 1.46
C LEU A 293 -20.98 6.11 0.97
N LEU A 294 -21.33 5.11 1.76
CA LEU A 294 -22.29 4.06 1.36
C LEU A 294 -23.76 4.46 1.56
N TRP A 295 -24.04 5.66 2.09
CA TRP A 295 -25.38 6.21 2.19
C TRP A 295 -25.78 7.03 0.95
N LEU A 296 -24.80 7.33 0.08
CA LEU A 296 -25.01 8.11 -1.13
C LEU A 296 -25.51 7.24 -2.29
N PRO A 297 -26.32 7.77 -3.21
CA PRO A 297 -26.59 7.10 -4.47
C PRO A 297 -25.31 6.99 -5.30
N TYR A 298 -25.20 5.95 -6.14
CA TYR A 298 -23.98 5.59 -6.84
C TYR A 298 -23.26 6.74 -7.58
N PRO A 299 -23.95 7.64 -8.34
CA PRO A 299 -23.25 8.76 -8.98
C PRO A 299 -22.55 9.69 -7.98
N LEU A 300 -23.18 9.91 -6.81
CA LEU A 300 -22.58 10.74 -5.76
C LEU A 300 -21.43 10.01 -5.04
N MET A 301 -21.45 8.66 -4.95
CA MET A 301 -20.31 7.89 -4.47
C MET A 301 -19.08 8.11 -5.36
N LEU A 302 -19.25 8.16 -6.70
CA LEU A 302 -18.15 8.42 -7.64
C LEU A 302 -17.56 9.82 -7.44
N ILE A 303 -18.42 10.82 -7.29
CA ILE A 303 -18.00 12.21 -7.04
C ILE A 303 -17.27 12.29 -5.68
N ASN A 304 -17.82 11.67 -4.64
CA ASN A 304 -17.21 11.57 -3.32
C ASN A 304 -15.80 10.98 -3.42
N ARG A 305 -15.62 9.84 -4.08
CA ARG A 305 -14.31 9.20 -4.26
C ARG A 305 -13.35 10.07 -5.09
N GLY A 306 -13.82 10.70 -6.15
CA GLY A 306 -13.01 11.63 -6.94
C GLY A 306 -12.48 12.79 -6.10
N ILE A 307 -13.32 13.43 -5.30
CA ILE A 307 -12.93 14.53 -4.39
C ILE A 307 -12.00 14.01 -3.28
N ALA A 308 -12.30 12.85 -2.67
CA ALA A 308 -11.45 12.24 -1.66
C ALA A 308 -10.05 11.92 -2.22
N GLY A 309 -9.96 11.36 -3.42
CA GLY A 309 -8.69 11.12 -4.12
C GLY A 309 -7.91 12.42 -4.36
N PHE A 310 -8.57 13.45 -4.85
CA PHE A 310 -8.00 14.76 -5.12
C PHE A 310 -7.40 15.41 -3.86
N LEU A 311 -8.15 15.48 -2.78
CA LEU A 311 -7.72 16.06 -1.52
C LEU A 311 -6.66 15.20 -0.82
N GLY A 312 -6.82 13.87 -0.90
CA GLY A 312 -5.92 12.91 -0.28
C GLY A 312 -4.49 13.01 -0.79
N ILE A 313 -4.30 13.13 -2.11
CA ILE A 313 -2.94 13.24 -2.69
C ILE A 313 -2.28 14.58 -2.34
N GLN A 314 -3.03 15.68 -2.32
CA GLN A 314 -2.50 16.99 -1.96
C GLN A 314 -2.01 17.01 -0.51
N SER A 315 -2.82 16.48 0.41
CA SER A 315 -2.46 16.38 1.82
C SER A 315 -1.28 15.41 2.04
N ALA A 316 -1.26 14.28 1.33
CA ALA A 316 -0.21 13.27 1.46
C ALA A 316 1.15 13.80 1.02
N THR A 317 1.25 14.42 -0.15
CA THR A 317 2.51 14.99 -0.66
C THR A 317 3.04 16.11 0.21
N MET A 318 2.16 17.01 0.65
CA MET A 318 2.54 18.11 1.54
C MET A 318 3.03 17.59 2.91
N ARG A 319 2.36 16.59 3.48
CA ARG A 319 2.73 15.96 4.74
C ARG A 319 4.08 15.25 4.61
N GLU A 320 4.24 14.42 3.58
CA GLU A 320 5.46 13.66 3.37
C GLU A 320 6.67 14.60 3.23
N ALA A 321 6.55 15.63 2.41
CA ALA A 321 7.59 16.64 2.27
C ALA A 321 7.93 17.35 3.58
N ALA A 322 6.91 17.66 4.40
CA ALA A 322 7.11 18.30 5.70
C ALA A 322 7.83 17.37 6.69
N VAL A 323 7.39 16.10 6.76
CA VAL A 323 7.96 15.09 7.65
C VAL A 323 9.41 14.80 7.28
N GLN A 324 9.70 14.53 5.99
CA GLN A 324 11.06 14.21 5.54
C GLN A 324 12.04 15.37 5.76
N LYS A 325 11.57 16.61 5.71
CA LYS A 325 12.40 17.79 5.97
C LYS A 325 12.62 18.05 7.46
N TYR A 326 11.64 17.70 8.30
CA TYR A 326 11.71 17.88 9.74
C TYR A 326 12.62 16.87 10.43
N ILE A 327 12.68 15.64 9.91
CA ILE A 327 13.47 14.57 10.49
C ILE A 327 14.96 14.76 10.16
N PRO A 328 15.87 14.75 11.16
CA PRO A 328 17.31 14.78 10.91
C PRO A 328 17.77 13.62 10.00
N ASP A 329 18.73 13.88 9.11
CA ASP A 329 19.23 12.91 8.13
C ASP A 329 19.69 11.60 8.78
N GLU A 330 20.35 11.70 9.94
CA GLU A 330 20.90 10.59 10.71
C GLU A 330 19.80 9.64 11.25
N MET A 331 18.60 10.16 11.50
CA MET A 331 17.47 9.42 12.07
C MET A 331 16.42 9.03 11.00
N ARG A 332 16.52 9.59 9.81
CA ARG A 332 15.48 9.47 8.76
C ARG A 332 15.18 8.01 8.41
N ALA A 333 16.20 7.19 8.16
CA ALA A 333 16.01 5.79 7.82
C ALA A 333 15.31 5.01 8.95
N ARG A 334 15.71 5.22 10.21
CA ARG A 334 15.15 4.55 11.39
C ARG A 334 13.69 4.95 11.62
N ILE A 335 13.39 6.24 11.47
CA ILE A 335 12.02 6.78 11.66
C ILE A 335 11.10 6.30 10.54
N ASN A 336 11.56 6.29 9.29
CA ASN A 336 10.79 5.78 8.16
C ASN A 336 10.51 4.27 8.29
N ALA A 337 11.49 3.49 8.74
CA ALA A 337 11.31 2.06 9.05
C ALA A 337 10.26 1.85 10.16
N PHE A 338 10.33 2.64 11.23
CA PHE A 338 9.33 2.59 12.30
C PHE A 338 7.93 3.00 11.81
N GLN A 339 7.83 4.04 11.00
CA GLN A 339 6.57 4.48 10.39
C GLN A 339 5.94 3.37 9.54
N THR A 340 6.74 2.73 8.67
CA THR A 340 6.28 1.62 7.83
C THR A 340 5.82 0.45 8.68
N MET A 341 6.59 0.07 9.70
CA MET A 341 6.22 -0.99 10.64
C MET A 341 4.88 -0.69 11.33
N MET A 342 4.69 0.54 11.79
CA MET A 342 3.47 0.95 12.46
C MET A 342 2.27 0.93 11.51
N TYR A 343 2.43 1.42 10.28
CA TYR A 343 1.37 1.38 9.25
C TYR A 343 0.97 -0.04 8.92
N THR A 344 1.95 -0.93 8.75
CA THR A 344 1.75 -2.35 8.45
C THR A 344 1.04 -3.08 9.59
N ALA A 345 1.47 -2.85 10.83
CA ALA A 345 0.83 -3.44 12.01
C ALA A 345 -0.62 -2.96 12.19
N PHE A 346 -0.87 -1.66 12.00
CA PHE A 346 -2.22 -1.12 12.06
C PHE A 346 -3.10 -1.59 10.90
N ALA A 347 -2.55 -1.73 9.69
CA ALA A 347 -3.28 -2.30 8.56
C ALA A 347 -3.78 -3.72 8.85
N ALA A 348 -2.92 -4.58 9.41
CA ALA A 348 -3.30 -5.93 9.81
C ALA A 348 -4.36 -5.93 10.93
N ALA A 349 -4.11 -5.17 12.01
CA ALA A 349 -5.02 -5.11 13.15
C ALA A 349 -6.40 -4.57 12.77
N PHE A 350 -6.45 -3.43 12.08
CA PHE A 350 -7.72 -2.82 11.69
C PHE A 350 -8.43 -3.59 10.58
N SER A 351 -7.72 -4.27 9.67
CA SER A 351 -8.36 -5.17 8.72
C SER A 351 -9.17 -6.25 9.44
N LEU A 352 -8.63 -6.84 10.50
CA LEU A 352 -9.34 -7.83 11.32
C LEU A 352 -10.51 -7.22 12.10
N ILE A 353 -10.29 -6.06 12.74
CA ILE A 353 -11.33 -5.38 13.52
C ILE A 353 -12.50 -4.97 12.62
N VAL A 354 -12.21 -4.32 11.49
CA VAL A 354 -13.23 -3.85 10.55
C VAL A 354 -13.92 -5.03 9.87
N GLY A 355 -13.17 -6.09 9.54
CA GLY A 355 -13.75 -7.33 9.01
C GLY A 355 -14.71 -7.99 9.98
N ALA A 356 -14.35 -8.09 11.28
CA ALA A 356 -15.22 -8.62 12.32
C ALA A 356 -16.46 -7.74 12.56
N LEU A 357 -16.30 -6.42 12.55
CA LEU A 357 -17.43 -5.48 12.64
C LEU A 357 -18.39 -5.62 11.46
N GLY A 358 -17.87 -5.93 10.27
CA GLY A 358 -18.67 -6.16 9.05
C GLY A 358 -19.56 -7.41 9.12
N GLU A 359 -19.28 -8.37 10.02
CA GLU A 359 -20.16 -9.51 10.31
C GLU A 359 -21.32 -9.12 11.25
N LEU A 360 -21.10 -8.10 12.08
CA LEU A 360 -22.06 -7.71 13.12
C LEU A 360 -22.95 -6.54 12.70
N LEU A 361 -22.46 -5.67 11.81
CA LEU A 361 -23.11 -4.43 11.43
C LEU A 361 -23.35 -4.36 9.92
N PRO A 362 -24.40 -3.67 9.46
CA PRO A 362 -24.55 -3.33 8.04
C PRO A 362 -23.30 -2.60 7.54
N TYR A 363 -22.83 -2.90 6.33
CA TYR A 363 -21.58 -2.37 5.77
C TYR A 363 -21.48 -0.83 5.82
N ALA A 364 -22.58 -0.14 5.50
CA ALA A 364 -22.65 1.32 5.58
C ALA A 364 -22.41 1.82 7.01
N THR A 365 -23.08 1.22 7.99
CA THR A 365 -22.90 1.56 9.41
C THR A 365 -21.49 1.26 9.89
N CYS A 366 -20.92 0.12 9.48
CA CYS A 366 -19.57 -0.26 9.85
C CYS A 366 -18.54 0.78 9.37
N ILE A 367 -18.60 1.20 8.10
CA ILE A 367 -17.71 2.23 7.55
C ILE A 367 -17.92 3.57 8.27
N THR A 368 -19.18 3.96 8.52
CA THR A 368 -19.49 5.20 9.26
C THR A 368 -18.88 5.20 10.67
N VAL A 369 -19.01 4.10 11.42
CA VAL A 369 -18.44 3.98 12.78
C VAL A 369 -16.91 4.02 12.74
N CYS A 370 -16.29 3.30 11.81
CA CYS A 370 -14.84 3.25 11.68
C CYS A 370 -14.25 4.61 11.25
N ALA A 371 -14.88 5.31 10.30
CA ALA A 371 -14.48 6.66 9.91
C ALA A 371 -14.70 7.68 11.06
N GLY A 372 -15.80 7.57 11.79
CA GLY A 372 -16.05 8.36 12.99
C GLY A 372 -14.98 8.14 14.06
N PHE A 373 -14.55 6.88 14.27
CA PHE A 373 -13.44 6.55 15.16
C PHE A 373 -12.12 7.19 14.67
N ALA A 374 -11.78 7.10 13.39
CA ALA A 374 -10.59 7.72 12.82
C ALA A 374 -10.63 9.26 12.97
N MET A 375 -11.79 9.88 12.77
CA MET A 375 -12.02 11.29 13.02
C MET A 375 -11.75 11.66 14.48
N LEU A 376 -12.26 10.89 15.46
CA LEU A 376 -12.01 11.10 16.88
C LEU A 376 -10.51 10.95 17.21
N VAL A 377 -9.84 9.96 16.66
CA VAL A 377 -8.39 9.80 16.82
C VAL A 377 -7.65 11.01 16.27
N CYS A 378 -8.08 11.59 15.14
CA CYS A 378 -7.51 12.84 14.61
C CYS A 378 -7.61 13.99 15.62
N TRP A 379 -8.76 14.16 16.27
CA TRP A 379 -8.92 15.19 17.31
C TRP A 379 -8.05 14.93 18.54
N CYS A 380 -8.01 13.68 19.02
CA CYS A 380 -7.24 13.32 20.21
C CYS A 380 -5.72 13.34 19.99
N THR A 381 -5.26 13.16 18.75
CA THR A 381 -3.82 13.13 18.41
C THR A 381 -3.37 14.41 17.73
N VAL A 382 -3.83 14.67 16.51
CA VAL A 382 -3.38 15.78 15.65
C VAL A 382 -3.78 17.13 16.23
N TRP A 383 -5.05 17.30 16.61
CA TRP A 383 -5.53 18.57 17.17
C TRP A 383 -4.98 18.83 18.57
N ALA A 384 -4.93 17.81 19.42
CA ALA A 384 -4.40 17.94 20.77
C ALA A 384 -2.90 18.32 20.77
N ARG A 385 -2.16 18.03 19.70
CA ARG A 385 -0.74 18.37 19.53
C ARG A 385 -0.49 19.38 18.40
N ARG A 386 -1.49 20.20 18.07
CA ARG A 386 -1.46 21.16 16.97
C ARG A 386 -0.26 22.09 16.97
N ASP A 387 0.18 22.57 18.17
CA ASP A 387 1.29 23.51 18.26
C ASP A 387 2.64 22.86 17.94
N SER A 388 2.82 21.60 18.32
CA SER A 388 4.00 20.80 17.92
C SER A 388 3.96 20.43 16.43
N LEU A 389 2.78 20.12 15.90
CA LEU A 389 2.61 19.77 14.47
C LEU A 389 2.76 20.98 13.54
N ARG A 390 2.35 22.18 13.97
CA ARG A 390 2.62 23.41 13.21
C ARG A 390 4.10 23.57 12.93
N LYS A 391 4.96 23.30 13.92
CA LYS A 391 6.43 23.36 13.74
C LYS A 391 6.92 22.40 12.65
N VAL A 392 6.36 21.18 12.56
CA VAL A 392 6.70 20.20 11.49
C VAL A 392 6.35 20.75 10.11
N TYR A 393 5.17 21.37 9.97
CA TYR A 393 4.72 21.93 8.69
C TYR A 393 5.42 23.26 8.32
N GLU A 394 5.82 24.06 9.31
CA GLU A 394 6.49 25.34 9.13
C GLU A 394 7.98 25.18 8.85
N CYS A 395 8.66 24.20 9.46
CA CYS A 395 10.07 23.89 9.22
C CYS A 395 10.34 23.58 7.74
N ALA A 396 9.36 23.08 7.03
CA ALA A 396 9.44 22.86 5.57
C ALA A 396 9.58 24.17 4.75
N ALA A 397 9.39 25.34 5.35
CA ALA A 397 9.45 26.62 4.67
C ALA A 397 10.79 27.36 4.82
N ASN A 398 11.40 27.26 6.02
CA ASN A 398 12.58 28.06 6.36
C ASN A 398 13.86 27.66 5.60
N GLY A 399 13.86 26.53 4.87
CA GLY A 399 15.01 26.12 4.08
C GLY A 399 15.12 26.74 2.68
N LYS A 400 14.06 27.39 2.17
CA LYS A 400 14.11 28.10 0.88
C LYS A 400 14.24 29.61 1.02
N ASP A 401 13.74 30.16 2.14
CA ASP A 401 13.83 31.60 2.39
C ASP A 401 15.21 32.02 2.95
N GLY A 402 16.04 31.04 3.36
CA GLY A 402 17.45 31.27 3.77
C GLY A 402 18.40 31.41 2.57
N GLU A 403 18.19 30.58 1.52
CA GLU A 403 19.06 30.62 0.33
C GLU A 403 18.75 31.81 -0.61
N GLU A 404 17.50 32.34 -0.60
CA GLU A 404 17.15 33.53 -1.40
C GLU A 404 17.55 34.86 -0.70
N ARG A 405 18.01 34.82 0.57
CA ARG A 405 18.50 36.02 1.29
C ARG A 405 20.03 36.11 1.33
N GLU A 406 20.75 35.08 0.93
CA GLU A 406 22.22 35.08 0.82
C GLU A 406 22.73 35.08 -0.65
N ALA A 407 21.84 35.11 -1.63
CA ALA A 407 22.14 35.36 -3.04
C ALA A 407 21.62 36.73 -3.48
#